data_ccd9a1b77ceaf0b5116c0847930670f7
#
_entry.id   ccd9a1b77ceaf0b5116c0847930670f7
#
_cell.length_a   1.000
_cell.length_b   1.000
_cell.length_c   1.000
_cell.angle_alpha   90.00
_cell.angle_beta   90.00
_cell.angle_gamma   90.00
#
_symmetry.space_group_name_H-M   'P 1'
#
loop_
_entity.id
_entity.type
_entity.pdbx_description
1 polymer ?
#
loop_
_entity_poly.entity_id
_entity_poly.type
_entity_poly.pdbx_seq_one_letter_code
_entity_poly.pdbx_strand_id
1 'polypeptide(L)'
;CLVGSEMCIRDSPETMMGDTGVAVNPNDEKFKHLIGKKCILPIMNREIPIVGDEYCEIGFGTGAVKMTPAHDPNDFEVGLRHNLEVIRVIADDGHINENGGPYNGMDRYECRKAIVKDLEEQGYLVKVEPYNHNVGTCYRCHNDVEPLISAQWFVKMEPLAKKAIDVVKDGRIKFVPERFTKTYLNWMENVHDWCISRQLWWGHQIPAWYCDDCGAMTVSREDPTCCCKCGSAHIKQDEDVLDTWFSSALWPFSTLGWPDNTEDLKYFYPTNLLVTGYDIITFWVSRMITMGLEEMQVPPFQTVLIHGLVRDELGRKMSKSLGNGVDPLEVIDQYGADALRFSLVMGVSAGNDTRYIPARVESARNFANKIWNASRFVLMNVTEKAPLDTEHLTAADQWILSRFQDATRAISSNMEEGEFGLAADRIYDFAWSEFCDWYIELAKSRLNGDDPAAKKAVQGVLLYVLEGLLKLLHPFMPFITEEIWQALPHEGESIMVSQWPVYEESLNFAAEQAEFEKVMDAIKAVRARRSEMNVPPSKKATPVS
;
A
#
# COMPACT_ATOMS: atom_id res chain seq x y z
N CYS A 1 36.45 -16.38 20.81
CA CYS A 1 37.07 -15.97 22.12
C CYS A 1 37.23 -17.17 23.01
N LEU A 2 38.38 -17.28 23.71
CA LEU A 2 38.58 -18.28 24.75
C LEU A 2 38.30 -17.63 26.12
N VAL A 3 37.36 -18.19 26.84
CA VAL A 3 37.19 -17.94 28.28
C VAL A 3 37.65 -19.21 28.98
N GLY A 4 38.91 -19.25 29.37
CA GLY A 4 39.52 -20.47 29.84
C GLY A 4 39.66 -21.54 28.73
N SER A 5 39.00 -22.69 28.87
CA SER A 5 38.94 -23.76 27.85
C SER A 5 37.72 -23.66 26.90
N GLU A 6 36.93 -22.61 27.01
CA GLU A 6 35.66 -22.49 26.27
C GLU A 6 35.79 -21.68 24.97
N MET A 7 35.01 -22.05 23.94
CA MET A 7 35.04 -21.45 22.62
C MET A 7 33.87 -20.50 22.40
N CYS A 8 34.13 -19.40 21.69
CA CYS A 8 33.13 -18.51 21.15
C CYS A 8 33.15 -18.60 19.60
N ILE A 9 32.00 -18.68 18.96
CA ILE A 9 31.86 -18.65 17.50
C ILE A 9 31.75 -17.20 17.05
N ARG A 10 32.45 -16.84 15.95
CA ARG A 10 32.48 -15.49 15.40
C ARG A 10 32.48 -15.53 13.87
N ASP A 11 31.59 -14.80 13.27
CA ASP A 11 31.47 -14.60 11.82
C ASP A 11 32.21 -13.35 11.32
N SER A 12 32.35 -12.34 12.17
CA SER A 12 32.97 -11.04 11.88
C SER A 12 34.17 -10.78 12.85
N PRO A 13 35.32 -11.44 12.65
CA PRO A 13 36.46 -11.32 13.56
C PRO A 13 37.06 -9.91 13.60
N GLU A 14 36.94 -9.09 12.55
CA GLU A 14 37.40 -7.71 12.48
C GLU A 14 36.74 -6.77 13.49
N THR A 15 35.62 -7.16 14.10
CA THR A 15 34.97 -6.36 15.14
C THR A 15 35.40 -6.76 16.56
N MET A 16 36.24 -7.78 16.70
CA MET A 16 36.64 -8.36 17.99
C MET A 16 37.28 -7.33 18.92
N MET A 17 38.06 -6.37 18.39
CA MET A 17 38.69 -5.32 19.21
C MET A 17 37.65 -4.45 19.93
N GLY A 18 36.40 -4.42 19.46
CA GLY A 18 35.28 -3.72 20.07
C GLY A 18 34.48 -4.56 21.10
N ASP A 19 34.89 -5.81 21.39
CA ASP A 19 34.19 -6.62 22.39
C ASP A 19 34.34 -6.02 23.78
N THR A 20 33.24 -5.86 24.50
CA THR A 20 33.20 -5.27 25.84
C THR A 20 32.58 -6.17 26.90
N GLY A 21 32.15 -7.37 26.49
CA GLY A 21 31.63 -8.37 27.40
C GLY A 21 31.51 -9.74 26.76
N VAL A 22 31.24 -10.74 27.60
CA VAL A 22 30.79 -12.07 27.17
C VAL A 22 29.48 -12.37 27.92
N ALA A 23 28.44 -12.75 27.22
CA ALA A 23 27.18 -13.13 27.81
C ALA A 23 27.03 -14.66 27.86
N VAL A 24 26.42 -15.15 28.92
CA VAL A 24 26.05 -16.56 29.12
C VAL A 24 24.65 -16.65 29.72
N ASN A 25 23.94 -17.73 29.48
CA ASN A 25 22.62 -17.90 30.07
C ASN A 25 22.74 -18.12 31.60
N PRO A 26 22.00 -17.35 32.42
CA PRO A 26 22.08 -17.50 33.90
C PRO A 26 21.57 -18.86 34.40
N ASN A 27 20.83 -19.59 33.58
CA ASN A 27 20.30 -20.93 33.90
C ASN A 27 21.17 -22.05 33.31
N ASP A 28 22.26 -21.74 32.60
CA ASP A 28 23.17 -22.74 32.06
C ASP A 28 24.14 -23.22 33.15
N GLU A 29 24.00 -24.47 33.60
CA GLU A 29 24.83 -25.10 34.62
C GLU A 29 26.33 -25.08 34.25
N LYS A 30 26.64 -25.08 32.95
CA LYS A 30 28.01 -25.07 32.44
C LYS A 30 28.73 -23.73 32.72
N PHE A 31 28.02 -22.61 32.56
CA PHE A 31 28.63 -21.29 32.54
C PHE A 31 28.18 -20.36 33.66
N LYS A 32 27.06 -20.62 34.35
CA LYS A 32 26.54 -19.74 35.41
C LYS A 32 27.55 -19.37 36.48
N HIS A 33 28.52 -20.25 36.75
CA HIS A 33 29.57 -20.03 37.75
C HIS A 33 30.63 -18.99 37.33
N LEU A 34 30.60 -18.56 36.04
CA LEU A 34 31.50 -17.54 35.51
C LEU A 34 30.87 -16.14 35.57
N ILE A 35 29.56 -16.01 35.78
CA ILE A 35 28.89 -14.72 35.85
C ILE A 35 29.49 -13.85 36.94
N GLY A 36 29.80 -12.59 36.62
CA GLY A 36 30.45 -11.62 37.47
C GLY A 36 31.99 -11.73 37.50
N LYS A 37 32.57 -12.74 36.83
CA LYS A 37 34.02 -12.80 36.61
C LYS A 37 34.40 -12.01 35.34
N LYS A 38 35.69 -11.91 35.09
CA LYS A 38 36.28 -11.27 33.92
C LYS A 38 37.07 -12.25 33.09
N CYS A 39 37.15 -12.00 31.81
CA CYS A 39 38.06 -12.66 30.87
C CYS A 39 38.93 -11.63 30.15
N ILE A 40 40.04 -12.07 29.58
CA ILE A 40 40.96 -11.22 28.84
C ILE A 40 40.64 -11.36 27.36
N LEU A 41 40.37 -10.24 26.69
CA LEU A 41 40.22 -10.18 25.26
C LEU A 41 41.59 -10.38 24.59
N PRO A 42 41.78 -11.42 23.77
CA PRO A 42 43.04 -11.65 23.06
C PRO A 42 43.45 -10.44 22.20
N ILE A 43 44.73 -10.32 21.89
CA ILE A 43 45.34 -9.23 21.11
C ILE A 43 45.28 -7.88 21.83
N MET A 44 44.10 -7.47 22.32
CA MET A 44 43.90 -6.19 23.00
C MET A 44 44.35 -6.22 24.49
N ASN A 45 44.52 -7.37 25.07
CA ASN A 45 44.87 -7.57 26.49
C ASN A 45 43.93 -6.80 27.45
N ARG A 46 42.65 -6.59 27.04
CA ARG A 46 41.66 -5.88 27.81
C ARG A 46 40.81 -6.84 28.63
N GLU A 47 40.62 -6.53 29.92
CA GLU A 47 39.65 -7.25 30.75
C GLU A 47 38.24 -6.89 30.40
N ILE A 48 37.39 -7.88 30.13
CA ILE A 48 35.96 -7.72 29.85
C ILE A 48 35.11 -8.57 30.78
N PRO A 49 33.93 -8.10 31.25
CA PRO A 49 33.09 -8.83 32.19
C PRO A 49 32.34 -9.99 31.52
N ILE A 50 32.01 -11.00 32.32
CA ILE A 50 31.09 -12.07 31.97
C ILE A 50 29.73 -11.77 32.61
N VAL A 51 28.68 -11.59 31.80
CA VAL A 51 27.34 -11.21 32.24
C VAL A 51 26.34 -12.35 32.01
N GLY A 52 25.29 -12.41 32.83
CA GLY A 52 24.22 -13.38 32.69
C GLY A 52 23.06 -12.75 31.94
N ASP A 53 22.71 -13.27 30.75
CA ASP A 53 21.57 -12.76 29.94
C ASP A 53 20.85 -13.92 29.26
N GLU A 54 19.49 -13.90 29.29
CA GLU A 54 18.64 -14.92 28.68
C GLU A 54 18.66 -14.87 27.14
N TYR A 55 19.23 -13.83 26.55
CA TYR A 55 19.52 -13.76 25.12
C TYR A 55 20.36 -14.95 24.63
N CYS A 56 21.24 -15.49 25.52
CA CYS A 56 22.05 -16.66 25.19
C CYS A 56 21.23 -17.94 25.32
N GLU A 57 20.93 -18.60 24.21
CA GLU A 57 20.17 -19.87 24.20
C GLU A 57 21.03 -21.05 24.69
N ILE A 58 20.51 -21.82 25.67
CA ILE A 58 21.17 -23.01 26.18
C ILE A 58 21.22 -24.08 25.10
N GLY A 59 22.43 -24.59 24.82
CA GLY A 59 22.64 -25.64 23.82
C GLY A 59 22.82 -25.11 22.37
N PHE A 60 22.76 -23.80 22.16
CA PHE A 60 23.12 -23.20 20.89
C PHE A 60 24.61 -22.83 20.86
N GLY A 61 25.33 -23.29 19.83
CA GLY A 61 26.76 -23.04 19.68
C GLY A 61 27.57 -23.54 20.86
N THR A 62 28.41 -22.66 21.45
CA THR A 62 29.22 -22.97 22.65
C THR A 62 28.49 -22.63 23.94
N GLY A 63 27.41 -21.88 23.91
CA GLY A 63 26.67 -21.36 25.06
C GLY A 63 27.22 -20.04 25.61
N ALA A 64 28.37 -19.56 25.11
CA ALA A 64 28.95 -18.27 25.45
C ALA A 64 28.99 -17.37 24.22
N VAL A 65 28.45 -16.14 24.33
CA VAL A 65 28.31 -15.19 23.21
C VAL A 65 29.16 -13.95 23.53
N LYS A 66 29.96 -13.52 22.54
CA LYS A 66 30.68 -12.24 22.62
C LYS A 66 29.68 -11.08 22.56
N MET A 67 30.03 -9.97 23.18
CA MET A 67 29.23 -8.74 23.12
C MET A 67 30.04 -7.63 22.52
N THR A 68 29.63 -7.18 21.33
CA THR A 68 30.22 -6.04 20.59
C THR A 68 29.14 -4.98 20.37
N PRO A 69 28.76 -4.23 21.40
CA PRO A 69 27.59 -3.32 21.35
C PRO A 69 27.65 -2.29 20.21
N ALA A 70 28.86 -1.90 19.76
CA ALA A 70 29.02 -0.91 18.69
C ALA A 70 28.71 -1.43 17.26
N HIS A 71 28.68 -2.76 17.05
CA HIS A 71 28.65 -3.38 15.72
C HIS A 71 27.55 -4.45 15.54
N ASP A 72 26.72 -4.67 16.54
CA ASP A 72 25.60 -5.59 16.48
C ASP A 72 24.40 -5.04 17.27
N PRO A 73 23.21 -4.94 16.67
CA PRO A 73 22.02 -4.40 17.35
C PRO A 73 21.61 -5.22 18.59
N ASN A 74 21.72 -6.55 18.53
CA ASN A 74 21.35 -7.40 19.67
C ASN A 74 22.38 -7.28 20.80
N ASP A 75 23.67 -7.21 20.46
CA ASP A 75 24.75 -6.99 21.43
C ASP A 75 24.59 -5.59 22.07
N PHE A 76 24.09 -4.61 21.34
CA PHE A 76 23.78 -3.27 21.87
C PHE A 76 22.69 -3.33 22.95
N GLU A 77 21.58 -4.04 22.70
CA GLU A 77 20.51 -4.21 23.67
C GLU A 77 20.99 -4.93 24.94
N VAL A 78 21.79 -5.98 24.78
CA VAL A 78 22.44 -6.66 25.92
C VAL A 78 23.39 -5.70 26.65
N GLY A 79 24.16 -4.92 25.89
CA GLY A 79 25.07 -3.91 26.41
C GLY A 79 24.37 -2.87 27.27
N LEU A 80 23.20 -2.37 26.83
CA LEU A 80 22.38 -1.44 27.61
C LEU A 80 21.90 -2.06 28.94
N ARG A 81 21.42 -3.31 28.91
CA ARG A 81 20.94 -4.01 30.13
C ARG A 81 22.03 -4.22 31.16
N HIS A 82 23.27 -4.46 30.72
CA HIS A 82 24.40 -4.77 31.56
C HIS A 82 25.42 -3.62 31.69
N ASN A 83 25.10 -2.45 31.15
CA ASN A 83 25.96 -1.26 31.17
C ASN A 83 27.39 -1.55 30.63
N LEU A 84 27.46 -2.29 29.51
CA LEU A 84 28.73 -2.57 28.83
C LEU A 84 29.17 -1.32 28.03
N GLU A 85 30.50 -1.15 27.95
CA GLU A 85 31.07 -0.06 27.16
C GLU A 85 30.79 -0.24 25.66
N VAL A 86 30.61 0.85 24.96
CA VAL A 86 30.38 0.87 23.49
C VAL A 86 31.66 1.34 22.82
N ILE A 87 32.41 0.42 22.20
CA ILE A 87 33.69 0.70 21.55
C ILE A 87 33.54 0.46 20.05
N ARG A 88 33.46 1.54 19.29
CA ARG A 88 33.45 1.50 17.83
C ARG A 88 34.85 1.27 17.29
N VAL A 89 35.02 0.30 16.36
CA VAL A 89 36.32 -0.07 15.78
C VAL A 89 36.34 0.09 14.23
N ILE A 90 35.21 0.21 13.59
CA ILE A 90 35.10 0.50 12.15
C ILE A 90 34.70 1.97 11.98
N ALA A 91 35.49 2.73 11.22
CA ALA A 91 35.23 4.11 10.84
C ALA A 91 34.13 4.23 9.75
N ASP A 92 33.70 5.46 9.43
CA ASP A 92 32.63 5.70 8.45
C ASP A 92 33.00 5.30 7.02
N ASP A 93 34.31 5.25 6.71
CA ASP A 93 34.83 4.82 5.43
C ASP A 93 35.08 3.31 5.31
N GLY A 94 34.78 2.54 6.38
CA GLY A 94 34.94 1.09 6.41
C GLY A 94 36.34 0.61 6.78
N HIS A 95 37.27 1.51 7.17
CA HIS A 95 38.57 1.17 7.71
C HIS A 95 38.50 1.00 9.24
N ILE A 96 39.46 0.27 9.79
CA ILE A 96 39.62 0.13 11.23
C ILE A 96 40.15 1.45 11.79
N ASN A 97 39.53 1.95 12.85
CA ASN A 97 39.95 3.19 13.52
C ASN A 97 40.99 2.93 14.63
N GLU A 98 41.36 3.97 15.39
CA GLU A 98 42.35 3.91 16.46
C GLU A 98 42.04 2.89 17.56
N ASN A 99 40.75 2.58 17.81
CA ASN A 99 40.34 1.59 18.79
C ASN A 99 40.65 0.14 18.34
N GLY A 100 40.95 -0.06 17.06
CA GLY A 100 41.39 -1.34 16.52
C GLY A 100 42.85 -1.68 16.79
N GLY A 101 43.57 -0.80 17.52
CA GLY A 101 44.95 -1.05 17.98
C GLY A 101 45.91 -1.33 16.83
N PRO A 102 46.54 -2.54 16.78
CA PRO A 102 47.54 -2.85 15.75
C PRO A 102 46.98 -2.87 14.31
N TYR A 103 45.68 -2.90 14.12
CA TYR A 103 45.01 -2.95 12.80
C TYR A 103 44.50 -1.58 12.34
N ASN A 104 44.78 -0.51 13.09
CA ASN A 104 44.33 0.85 12.72
C ASN A 104 44.74 1.21 11.29
N GLY A 105 43.80 1.72 10.53
CA GLY A 105 43.95 2.12 9.11
C GLY A 105 43.83 0.97 8.11
N MET A 106 43.64 -0.25 8.51
CA MET A 106 43.39 -1.37 7.59
C MET A 106 41.97 -1.35 7.08
N ASP A 107 41.77 -1.78 5.83
CA ASP A 107 40.44 -2.17 5.34
C ASP A 107 39.87 -3.32 6.16
N ARG A 108 38.56 -3.31 6.43
CA ARG A 108 37.91 -4.32 7.31
C ARG A 108 38.11 -5.76 6.84
N TYR A 109 38.16 -6.02 5.54
CA TYR A 109 38.35 -7.38 5.02
C TYR A 109 39.83 -7.81 5.09
N GLU A 110 40.77 -6.88 4.99
CA GLU A 110 42.19 -7.17 5.24
C GLU A 110 42.43 -7.40 6.71
N CYS A 111 41.81 -6.61 7.59
CA CYS A 111 41.86 -6.81 9.03
C CYS A 111 41.30 -8.18 9.41
N ARG A 112 40.18 -8.63 8.83
CA ARG A 112 39.61 -9.97 9.06
C ARG A 112 40.64 -11.07 8.82
N LYS A 113 41.42 -11.00 7.77
CA LYS A 113 42.46 -11.97 7.44
C LYS A 113 43.63 -11.88 8.41
N ALA A 114 44.07 -10.66 8.76
CA ALA A 114 45.19 -10.43 9.65
C ALA A 114 44.89 -10.94 11.08
N ILE A 115 43.72 -10.62 11.63
CA ILE A 115 43.33 -11.02 12.99
C ILE A 115 43.16 -12.53 13.10
N VAL A 116 42.63 -13.23 12.11
CA VAL A 116 42.53 -14.69 12.09
C VAL A 116 43.94 -15.31 12.15
N LYS A 117 44.88 -14.79 11.37
CA LYS A 117 46.27 -15.25 11.37
C LYS A 117 46.93 -15.02 12.75
N ASP A 118 46.78 -13.83 13.31
CA ASP A 118 47.37 -13.51 14.62
C ASP A 118 46.81 -14.36 15.77
N LEU A 119 45.50 -14.67 15.70
CA LEU A 119 44.88 -15.59 16.68
C LEU A 119 45.37 -17.04 16.53
N GLU A 120 45.67 -17.48 15.31
CA GLU A 120 46.28 -18.77 15.04
C GLU A 120 47.69 -18.85 15.57
N GLU A 121 48.53 -17.84 15.30
CA GLU A 121 49.93 -17.74 15.78
C GLU A 121 50.02 -17.67 17.30
N GLN A 122 49.05 -17.04 17.98
CA GLN A 122 48.98 -16.96 19.44
C GLN A 122 48.28 -18.17 20.08
N GLY A 123 47.80 -19.13 19.29
CA GLY A 123 47.16 -20.35 19.79
C GLY A 123 45.72 -20.18 20.29
N TYR A 124 45.09 -19.06 19.98
CA TYR A 124 43.70 -18.80 20.38
C TYR A 124 42.68 -19.32 19.35
N LEU A 125 43.07 -19.53 18.11
CA LEU A 125 42.19 -20.04 17.06
C LEU A 125 42.09 -21.57 17.16
N VAL A 126 40.89 -22.09 17.35
CA VAL A 126 40.64 -23.52 17.44
C VAL A 126 40.29 -24.14 16.09
N LYS A 127 39.43 -23.46 15.31
CA LYS A 127 38.93 -23.97 14.03
C LYS A 127 38.36 -22.84 13.19
N VAL A 128 38.50 -22.96 11.88
CA VAL A 128 37.78 -22.16 10.88
C VAL A 128 36.85 -23.08 10.12
N GLU A 129 35.58 -22.76 10.06
CA GLU A 129 34.56 -23.52 9.33
C GLU A 129 33.82 -22.59 8.35
N PRO A 130 33.48 -23.07 7.12
CA PRO A 130 32.60 -22.34 6.23
C PRO A 130 31.20 -22.22 6.85
N TYR A 131 30.67 -21.01 6.88
CA TYR A 131 29.35 -20.74 7.41
C TYR A 131 28.57 -19.87 6.43
N ASN A 132 27.32 -20.27 6.10
CA ASN A 132 26.46 -19.53 5.23
C ASN A 132 25.44 -18.73 6.06
N HIS A 133 25.47 -17.42 5.93
CA HIS A 133 24.48 -16.52 6.52
C HIS A 133 24.14 -15.40 5.54
N ASN A 134 23.02 -14.71 5.78
CA ASN A 134 22.59 -13.59 4.97
C ASN A 134 23.32 -12.33 5.43
N VAL A 135 24.03 -11.68 4.50
CA VAL A 135 24.66 -10.37 4.73
C VAL A 135 23.80 -9.30 4.05
N GLY A 136 23.49 -8.24 4.79
CA GLY A 136 22.80 -7.08 4.24
C GLY A 136 23.69 -6.34 3.25
N THR A 137 23.16 -6.07 2.05
CA THR A 137 23.88 -5.29 1.02
C THR A 137 23.12 -4.03 0.66
N CYS A 138 23.86 -2.97 0.30
CA CYS A 138 23.25 -1.75 -0.22
C CYS A 138 22.59 -2.03 -1.56
N TYR A 139 21.29 -1.74 -1.68
CA TYR A 139 20.54 -1.97 -2.94
C TYR A 139 21.01 -1.10 -4.12
N ARG A 140 21.85 -0.08 -3.87
CA ARG A 140 22.40 0.79 -4.90
C ARG A 140 23.79 0.41 -5.38
N CYS A 141 24.73 0.23 -4.45
CA CYS A 141 26.13 -0.05 -4.77
C CYS A 141 26.55 -1.50 -4.51
N HIS A 142 25.66 -2.31 -3.92
CA HIS A 142 25.85 -3.73 -3.59
C HIS A 142 27.00 -4.01 -2.61
N ASN A 143 27.53 -2.97 -1.93
CA ASN A 143 28.49 -3.17 -0.84
C ASN A 143 27.80 -3.72 0.40
N ASP A 144 28.52 -4.48 1.20
CA ASP A 144 28.05 -5.00 2.46
C ASP A 144 27.77 -3.84 3.44
N VAL A 145 26.67 -3.97 4.17
CA VAL A 145 26.26 -2.99 5.20
C VAL A 145 26.88 -3.39 6.53
N GLU A 146 27.62 -2.45 7.14
CA GLU A 146 28.16 -2.61 8.49
C GLU A 146 27.25 -1.88 9.49
N PRO A 147 26.76 -2.55 10.54
CA PRO A 147 26.05 -1.88 11.62
C PRO A 147 27.00 -0.95 12.40
N LEU A 148 26.65 0.33 12.46
CA LEU A 148 27.40 1.35 13.21
C LEU A 148 26.47 2.12 14.11
N ILE A 149 26.90 2.37 15.36
CA ILE A 149 26.17 3.23 16.28
C ILE A 149 26.51 4.68 15.99
N SER A 150 25.48 5.50 15.88
CA SER A 150 25.59 6.95 15.77
C SER A 150 24.46 7.62 16.55
N ALA A 151 24.68 8.88 16.97
CA ALA A 151 23.61 9.68 17.56
C ALA A 151 22.58 10.00 16.49
N GLN A 152 21.31 9.74 16.77
CA GLN A 152 20.19 9.92 15.86
C GLN A 152 19.01 10.55 16.60
N TRP A 153 18.12 11.18 15.85
CA TRP A 153 16.85 11.67 16.38
C TRP A 153 15.80 10.57 16.34
N PHE A 154 15.11 10.38 17.46
CA PHE A 154 14.05 9.38 17.59
C PHE A 154 12.74 10.00 18.08
N VAL A 155 11.63 9.51 17.55
CA VAL A 155 10.30 9.70 18.15
C VAL A 155 10.03 8.51 19.08
N LYS A 156 9.70 8.79 20.34
CA LYS A 156 9.28 7.77 21.30
C LYS A 156 7.89 7.28 20.94
N MET A 157 7.79 6.07 20.39
CA MET A 157 6.57 5.56 19.77
C MET A 157 5.56 4.98 20.76
N GLU A 158 6.00 4.39 21.88
CA GLU A 158 5.11 3.70 22.84
C GLU A 158 3.87 4.52 23.26
N PRO A 159 3.98 5.80 23.73
CA PRO A 159 2.82 6.58 24.13
C PRO A 159 1.90 6.95 22.97
N LEU A 160 2.46 7.13 21.75
CA LEU A 160 1.71 7.45 20.54
C LEU A 160 0.98 6.22 19.99
N ALA A 161 1.66 5.07 20.00
CA ALA A 161 1.12 3.81 19.50
C ALA A 161 -0.12 3.36 20.28
N LYS A 162 -0.14 3.56 21.59
CA LYS A 162 -1.29 3.19 22.43
C LYS A 162 -2.57 3.86 21.95
N LYS A 163 -2.54 5.20 21.76
CA LYS A 163 -3.69 5.96 21.24
C LYS A 163 -4.11 5.48 19.86
N ALA A 164 -3.13 5.18 19.00
CA ALA A 164 -3.36 4.74 17.63
C ALA A 164 -3.92 3.31 17.52
N ILE A 165 -3.58 2.44 18.46
CA ILE A 165 -4.16 1.09 18.59
C ILE A 165 -5.62 1.19 19.04
N ASP A 166 -5.91 2.02 20.05
CA ASP A 166 -7.23 2.15 20.64
C ASP A 166 -8.29 2.60 19.60
N VAL A 167 -7.98 3.59 18.75
CA VAL A 167 -8.93 4.09 17.73
C VAL A 167 -9.27 3.08 16.63
N VAL A 168 -8.40 2.09 16.42
CA VAL A 168 -8.68 0.99 15.48
C VAL A 168 -9.44 -0.14 16.18
N LYS A 169 -9.08 -0.48 17.42
CA LYS A 169 -9.76 -1.53 18.20
C LYS A 169 -11.20 -1.15 18.55
N ASP A 170 -11.48 0.12 18.80
CA ASP A 170 -12.83 0.61 19.11
C ASP A 170 -13.67 0.95 17.86
N GLY A 171 -13.09 0.81 16.67
CA GLY A 171 -13.79 0.96 15.39
C GLY A 171 -13.97 2.39 14.91
N ARG A 172 -13.32 3.40 15.54
CA ARG A 172 -13.28 4.78 15.02
C ARG A 172 -12.53 4.88 13.70
N ILE A 173 -11.54 4.01 13.49
CA ILE A 173 -10.89 3.80 12.19
C ILE A 173 -11.11 2.37 11.75
N LYS A 174 -11.60 2.18 10.52
CA LYS A 174 -11.84 0.87 9.92
C LYS A 174 -10.93 0.66 8.71
N PHE A 175 -10.42 -0.55 8.55
CA PHE A 175 -9.69 -0.96 7.35
C PHE A 175 -10.61 -1.78 6.43
N VAL A 176 -10.61 -1.46 5.17
CA VAL A 176 -11.31 -2.19 4.11
C VAL A 176 -10.28 -2.67 3.09
N PRO A 177 -10.11 -3.96 2.86
CA PRO A 177 -10.71 -5.11 3.57
C PRO A 177 -10.24 -5.26 5.02
N GLU A 178 -11.07 -5.82 5.87
CA GLU A 178 -10.84 -5.97 7.32
C GLU A 178 -9.54 -6.74 7.66
N ARG A 179 -9.08 -7.64 6.78
CA ARG A 179 -7.84 -8.39 6.99
C ARG A 179 -6.62 -7.51 7.27
N PHE A 180 -6.59 -6.28 6.79
CA PHE A 180 -5.49 -5.34 7.01
C PHE A 180 -5.48 -4.71 8.40
N THR A 181 -6.59 -4.80 9.15
CA THR A 181 -6.62 -4.44 10.58
C THR A 181 -5.59 -5.23 11.37
N LYS A 182 -5.49 -6.54 11.11
CA LYS A 182 -4.48 -7.39 11.75
C LYS A 182 -3.04 -6.97 11.40
N THR A 183 -2.80 -6.63 10.14
CA THR A 183 -1.48 -6.16 9.70
C THR A 183 -1.08 -4.88 10.42
N TYR A 184 -2.00 -3.91 10.52
CA TYR A 184 -1.78 -2.66 11.24
C TYR A 184 -1.53 -2.89 12.73
N LEU A 185 -2.40 -3.66 13.42
CA LEU A 185 -2.28 -3.93 14.86
C LEU A 185 -0.99 -4.68 15.20
N ASN A 186 -0.63 -5.71 14.44
CA ASN A 186 0.63 -6.42 14.65
C ASN A 186 1.85 -5.51 14.56
N TRP A 187 1.84 -4.54 13.64
CA TRP A 187 2.91 -3.56 13.53
C TRP A 187 2.93 -2.61 14.74
N MET A 188 1.78 -2.05 15.08
CA MET A 188 1.68 -1.03 16.14
C MET A 188 1.92 -1.58 17.54
N GLU A 189 1.53 -2.84 17.81
CA GLU A 189 1.74 -3.51 19.09
C GLU A 189 3.23 -3.86 19.31
N ASN A 190 4.02 -3.96 18.24
CA ASN A 190 5.46 -4.27 18.29
C ASN A 190 6.34 -3.13 17.75
N VAL A 191 5.81 -1.90 17.72
CA VAL A 191 6.56 -0.79 17.16
C VAL A 191 7.69 -0.36 18.07
N HIS A 192 8.89 -0.18 17.49
CA HIS A 192 10.05 0.42 18.14
C HIS A 192 10.08 1.93 17.95
N ASP A 193 10.92 2.61 18.73
CA ASP A 193 11.16 4.04 18.56
C ASP A 193 11.61 4.36 17.13
N TRP A 194 11.02 5.39 16.55
CA TRP A 194 11.21 5.72 15.15
C TRP A 194 12.37 6.69 14.96
N CYS A 195 13.46 6.23 14.34
CA CYS A 195 14.55 7.09 13.91
C CYS A 195 14.06 8.00 12.77
N ILE A 196 14.11 9.31 12.98
CA ILE A 196 13.62 10.33 12.04
C ILE A 196 14.72 11.12 11.36
N SER A 197 15.98 10.98 11.74
CA SER A 197 17.13 11.62 11.10
C SER A 197 17.64 10.80 9.91
N ARG A 198 18.06 11.50 8.86
CA ARG A 198 18.64 10.91 7.63
C ARG A 198 19.87 11.71 7.22
N GLN A 199 20.93 11.00 6.85
CA GLN A 199 22.19 11.54 6.35
C GLN A 199 22.09 11.73 4.82
N LEU A 200 21.19 12.64 4.38
CA LEU A 200 20.93 12.94 2.98
C LEU A 200 21.29 14.39 2.68
N TRP A 201 21.78 14.64 1.46
CA TRP A 201 22.07 15.99 0.99
C TRP A 201 20.80 16.83 0.79
N TRP A 202 19.71 16.19 0.36
CA TRP A 202 18.45 16.85 0.04
C TRP A 202 17.35 16.43 1.01
N GLY A 203 16.70 17.41 1.60
CA GLY A 203 15.60 17.23 2.54
C GLY A 203 15.40 18.47 3.42
N HIS A 204 14.45 18.41 4.35
CA HIS A 204 14.26 19.45 5.35
C HIS A 204 15.19 19.19 6.54
N GLN A 205 16.15 20.08 6.70
CA GLN A 205 17.17 20.02 7.74
C GLN A 205 16.54 20.09 9.14
N ILE A 206 17.08 19.34 10.08
CA ILE A 206 16.58 19.30 11.45
C ILE A 206 16.79 20.68 12.11
N PRO A 207 15.74 21.31 12.68
CA PRO A 207 15.81 22.67 13.23
C PRO A 207 16.40 22.69 14.63
N ALA A 208 17.60 22.12 14.79
CA ALA A 208 18.35 22.04 16.05
C ALA A 208 19.78 22.53 15.82
N TRP A 209 20.28 23.33 16.77
CA TRP A 209 21.62 23.93 16.74
C TRP A 209 22.38 23.55 18.00
N TYR A 210 23.61 23.09 17.83
CA TYR A 210 24.51 22.72 18.93
C TYR A 210 25.49 23.85 19.18
N CYS A 211 25.71 24.19 20.46
CA CYS A 211 26.65 25.22 20.87
C CYS A 211 28.03 24.61 21.11
N ASP A 212 29.04 25.11 20.40
CA ASP A 212 30.42 24.64 20.56
C ASP A 212 31.04 25.01 21.92
N ASP A 213 30.54 26.09 22.57
CA ASP A 213 31.10 26.56 23.83
C ASP A 213 30.54 25.87 25.08
N CYS A 214 29.28 25.47 25.07
CA CYS A 214 28.64 24.89 26.25
C CYS A 214 27.92 23.55 26.02
N GLY A 215 27.94 23.03 24.79
CA GLY A 215 27.30 21.77 24.41
C GLY A 215 25.76 21.78 24.47
N ALA A 216 25.13 22.95 24.69
CA ALA A 216 23.69 23.02 24.74
C ALA A 216 23.07 22.98 23.34
N MET A 217 21.91 22.35 23.23
CA MET A 217 21.10 22.31 22.02
C MET A 217 20.01 23.38 22.07
N THR A 218 19.86 24.11 20.96
CA THR A 218 18.79 25.09 20.72
C THR A 218 17.88 24.56 19.63
N VAL A 219 16.59 24.43 19.90
CA VAL A 219 15.58 24.08 18.89
C VAL A 219 14.74 25.33 18.59
N SER A 220 14.62 25.70 17.33
CA SER A 220 13.92 26.94 16.95
C SER A 220 13.20 26.77 15.61
N ARG A 221 12.12 27.56 15.42
CA ARG A 221 11.43 27.65 14.12
C ARG A 221 12.15 28.54 13.12
N GLU A 222 12.89 29.51 13.62
CA GLU A 222 13.71 30.42 12.85
C GLU A 222 15.18 30.18 13.23
N ASP A 223 16.12 30.50 12.32
CA ASP A 223 17.54 30.32 12.55
C ASP A 223 17.98 31.19 13.75
N PRO A 224 18.42 30.59 14.85
CA PRO A 224 18.86 31.33 16.01
C PRO A 224 20.21 32.01 15.74
N THR A 225 20.40 33.21 16.30
CA THR A 225 21.67 33.94 16.22
C THR A 225 22.63 33.63 17.34
N CYS A 226 22.16 32.95 18.39
CA CYS A 226 22.97 32.61 19.56
C CYS A 226 22.37 31.42 20.33
N CYS A 227 23.21 30.78 21.15
CA CYS A 227 22.84 29.69 22.03
C CYS A 227 21.81 30.15 23.09
N CYS A 228 20.74 29.38 23.26
CA CYS A 228 19.69 29.66 24.24
C CYS A 228 20.15 29.61 25.72
N LYS A 229 21.30 28.96 25.99
CA LYS A 229 21.82 28.79 27.36
C LYS A 229 22.94 29.74 27.73
N CYS A 230 23.95 29.91 26.87
CA CYS A 230 25.12 30.75 27.19
C CYS A 230 25.23 32.03 26.37
N GLY A 231 24.35 32.25 25.39
CA GLY A 231 24.37 33.44 24.52
C GLY A 231 25.50 33.44 23.47
N SER A 232 26.28 32.39 23.35
CA SER A 232 27.34 32.32 22.35
C SER A 232 26.79 32.27 20.93
N ALA A 233 27.48 32.94 20.01
CA ALA A 233 27.21 32.86 18.57
C ALA A 233 27.84 31.63 17.88
N HIS A 234 28.64 30.84 18.60
CA HIS A 234 29.25 29.63 18.08
C HIS A 234 28.26 28.47 18.15
N ILE A 235 27.30 28.49 17.26
CA ILE A 235 26.28 27.45 17.12
C ILE A 235 26.33 26.86 15.71
N LYS A 236 26.13 25.55 15.63
CA LYS A 236 26.09 24.80 14.36
C LYS A 236 24.79 24.04 14.27
N GLN A 237 24.08 24.18 13.14
CA GLN A 237 22.87 23.42 12.89
C GLN A 237 23.19 21.94 12.68
N ASP A 238 22.29 21.07 13.09
CA ASP A 238 22.31 19.64 12.80
C ASP A 238 22.44 19.42 11.29
N GLU A 239 23.36 18.55 10.85
CA GLU A 239 23.59 18.30 9.43
C GLU A 239 22.58 17.34 8.80
N ASP A 240 21.85 16.59 9.66
CA ASP A 240 20.86 15.62 9.22
C ASP A 240 19.56 16.30 8.77
N VAL A 241 18.82 15.59 7.94
CA VAL A 241 17.49 15.98 7.49
C VAL A 241 16.43 15.03 8.08
N LEU A 242 15.19 15.50 8.17
CA LEU A 242 14.08 14.69 8.63
C LEU A 242 13.70 13.62 7.60
N ASP A 243 13.29 12.46 8.08
CA ASP A 243 12.68 11.40 7.28
C ASP A 243 11.49 11.94 6.49
N THR A 244 11.41 11.62 5.21
CA THR A 244 10.29 11.99 4.32
C THR A 244 8.93 11.64 4.95
N TRP A 245 8.85 10.50 5.62
CA TRP A 245 7.61 10.05 6.25
C TRP A 245 7.19 10.91 7.46
N PHE A 246 8.11 11.67 8.04
CA PHE A 246 7.79 12.58 9.13
C PHE A 246 6.86 13.72 8.66
N SER A 247 7.20 14.38 7.57
CA SER A 247 6.33 15.40 6.97
C SER A 247 5.12 14.78 6.26
N SER A 248 5.27 13.61 5.61
CA SER A 248 4.15 12.91 4.97
C SER A 248 3.05 12.51 5.96
N ALA A 249 3.40 12.29 7.22
CA ALA A 249 2.44 11.98 8.29
C ALA A 249 1.52 13.15 8.63
N LEU A 250 1.93 14.37 8.33
CA LEU A 250 1.15 15.59 8.58
C LEU A 250 0.13 15.88 7.47
N TRP A 251 0.19 15.16 6.35
CA TRP A 251 -0.57 15.43 5.14
C TRP A 251 -2.08 15.66 5.37
N PRO A 252 -2.80 14.87 6.22
CA PRO A 252 -4.25 15.03 6.38
C PRO A 252 -4.70 16.39 6.89
N PHE A 253 -3.83 17.15 7.54
CA PHE A 253 -4.14 18.43 8.14
C PHE A 253 -3.21 19.57 7.70
N SER A 254 -1.94 19.29 7.37
CA SER A 254 -1.02 20.34 6.93
C SER A 254 -1.39 20.93 5.57
N THR A 255 -1.93 20.13 4.65
CA THR A 255 -2.42 20.59 3.34
C THR A 255 -3.67 21.46 3.42
N LEU A 256 -4.37 21.42 4.57
CA LEU A 256 -5.55 22.22 4.86
C LEU A 256 -5.22 23.51 5.64
N GLY A 257 -3.92 23.81 5.79
CA GLY A 257 -3.42 25.05 6.38
C GLY A 257 -3.00 24.96 7.85
N TRP A 258 -3.02 23.76 8.49
CA TRP A 258 -2.45 23.60 9.84
C TRP A 258 -0.98 24.11 9.87
N PRO A 259 -0.52 24.82 10.91
CA PRO A 259 -1.14 24.98 12.23
C PRO A 259 -2.20 26.06 12.37
N ASP A 260 -2.53 26.80 11.30
CA ASP A 260 -3.57 27.80 11.33
C ASP A 260 -4.97 27.16 11.34
N ASN A 261 -5.92 27.81 12.01
CA ASN A 261 -7.30 27.33 12.10
C ASN A 261 -8.13 27.82 10.89
N THR A 262 -7.84 27.26 9.70
CA THR A 262 -8.48 27.64 8.44
C THR A 262 -9.90 27.09 8.30
N GLU A 263 -10.69 27.67 7.38
CA GLU A 263 -12.03 27.15 7.05
C GLU A 263 -11.94 25.77 6.39
N ASP A 264 -10.93 25.52 5.54
CA ASP A 264 -10.70 24.21 4.91
C ASP A 264 -10.39 23.14 5.95
N LEU A 265 -9.55 23.45 6.95
CA LEU A 265 -9.25 22.52 8.04
C LEU A 265 -10.49 22.16 8.85
N LYS A 266 -11.37 23.14 9.15
CA LYS A 266 -12.61 22.90 9.87
C LYS A 266 -13.61 22.06 9.09
N TYR A 267 -13.63 22.20 7.76
CA TYR A 267 -14.59 21.53 6.90
C TYR A 267 -14.14 20.12 6.48
N PHE A 268 -12.87 19.96 6.07
CA PHE A 268 -12.38 18.72 5.48
C PHE A 268 -11.69 17.77 6.47
N TYR A 269 -11.30 18.23 7.66
CA TYR A 269 -10.72 17.36 8.69
C TYR A 269 -11.73 17.04 9.80
N PRO A 270 -11.90 15.76 10.21
CA PRO A 270 -11.27 14.55 9.65
C PRO A 270 -11.87 14.13 8.30
N THR A 271 -11.06 13.47 7.48
CA THR A 271 -11.47 12.90 6.21
C THR A 271 -12.35 11.66 6.42
N ASN A 272 -13.30 11.39 5.51
CA ASN A 272 -14.15 10.19 5.58
C ASN A 272 -13.39 8.94 5.14
N LEU A 273 -12.63 9.03 4.04
CA LEU A 273 -11.99 7.90 3.38
C LEU A 273 -10.56 8.25 2.95
N LEU A 274 -9.60 7.43 3.37
CA LEU A 274 -8.24 7.39 2.85
C LEU A 274 -8.10 6.18 1.93
N VAL A 275 -7.56 6.37 0.72
CA VAL A 275 -7.28 5.28 -0.23
C VAL A 275 -5.77 5.16 -0.41
N THR A 276 -5.21 3.97 -0.20
CA THR A 276 -3.77 3.72 -0.35
C THR A 276 -3.44 2.25 -0.59
N GLY A 277 -2.21 1.96 -1.03
CA GLY A 277 -1.69 0.60 -1.15
C GLY A 277 -1.35 -0.04 0.20
N TYR A 278 -1.41 -1.35 0.25
CA TYR A 278 -1.10 -2.10 1.48
C TYR A 278 0.38 -1.98 1.90
N ASP A 279 1.27 -1.71 0.96
CA ASP A 279 2.72 -1.66 1.19
C ASP A 279 3.19 -0.45 2.00
N ILE A 280 2.32 0.55 2.20
CA ILE A 280 2.61 1.73 3.01
C ILE A 280 1.69 1.89 4.24
N ILE A 281 1.01 0.84 4.66
CA ILE A 281 0.22 0.85 5.90
C ILE A 281 1.12 1.23 7.09
N THR A 282 2.30 0.63 7.19
CA THR A 282 3.25 0.85 8.28
C THR A 282 4.04 2.16 8.14
N PHE A 283 4.28 2.60 6.90
CA PHE A 283 5.09 3.79 6.65
C PHE A 283 4.28 5.09 6.65
N TRP A 284 3.05 5.05 6.14
CA TRP A 284 2.25 6.25 5.98
C TRP A 284 0.98 6.25 6.83
N VAL A 285 0.15 5.21 6.72
CA VAL A 285 -1.15 5.18 7.42
C VAL A 285 -0.96 5.24 8.93
N SER A 286 -0.07 4.40 9.49
CA SER A 286 0.19 4.37 10.93
C SER A 286 0.70 5.72 11.46
N ARG A 287 1.55 6.39 10.67
CA ARG A 287 2.13 7.68 11.03
C ARG A 287 1.15 8.83 10.92
N MET A 288 0.27 8.83 9.91
CA MET A 288 -0.83 9.79 9.84
C MET A 288 -1.79 9.65 11.03
N ILE A 289 -2.10 8.42 11.44
CA ILE A 289 -2.95 8.17 12.61
C ILE A 289 -2.29 8.68 13.88
N THR A 290 -1.00 8.37 14.10
CA THR A 290 -0.28 8.82 15.31
C THR A 290 -0.17 10.34 15.36
N MET A 291 0.23 10.99 14.26
CA MET A 291 0.38 12.45 14.21
C MET A 291 -0.97 13.16 14.29
N GLY A 292 -2.00 12.67 13.62
CA GLY A 292 -3.35 13.24 13.73
C GLY A 292 -3.90 13.17 15.15
N LEU A 293 -3.69 12.06 15.86
CA LEU A 293 -4.10 11.93 17.26
C LEU A 293 -3.27 12.78 18.21
N GLU A 294 -1.99 13.04 17.92
CA GLU A 294 -1.16 13.89 18.77
C GLU A 294 -1.41 15.37 18.53
N GLU A 295 -1.44 15.83 17.29
CA GLU A 295 -1.53 17.25 16.95
C GLU A 295 -2.97 17.76 16.90
N MET A 296 -3.91 16.95 16.38
CA MET A 296 -5.30 17.33 16.19
C MET A 296 -6.25 16.75 17.24
N GLN A 297 -5.80 15.79 18.05
CA GLN A 297 -6.58 15.07 19.09
C GLN A 297 -7.80 14.30 18.53
N VAL A 298 -7.89 14.15 17.21
CA VAL A 298 -8.97 13.48 16.49
C VAL A 298 -8.37 12.58 15.42
N PRO A 299 -8.90 11.35 15.20
CA PRO A 299 -8.45 10.49 14.11
C PRO A 299 -8.50 11.21 12.76
N PRO A 300 -7.48 11.10 11.89
CA PRO A 300 -7.40 11.86 10.65
C PRO A 300 -8.39 11.42 9.58
N PHE A 301 -8.93 10.21 9.67
CA PHE A 301 -9.90 9.61 8.76
C PHE A 301 -10.69 8.50 9.45
N GLN A 302 -11.86 8.16 8.89
CA GLN A 302 -12.76 7.14 9.45
C GLN A 302 -12.50 5.77 8.83
N THR A 303 -12.24 5.72 7.52
CA THR A 303 -12.04 4.48 6.77
C THR A 303 -10.74 4.53 5.98
N VAL A 304 -9.99 3.44 6.01
CA VAL A 304 -8.79 3.20 5.19
C VAL A 304 -9.12 2.12 4.17
N LEU A 305 -9.32 2.52 2.92
CA LEU A 305 -9.53 1.60 1.81
C LEU A 305 -8.18 1.21 1.22
N ILE A 306 -7.86 -0.06 1.32
CA ILE A 306 -6.60 -0.60 0.85
C ILE A 306 -6.76 -1.23 -0.53
N HIS A 307 -5.97 -0.76 -1.49
CA HIS A 307 -5.86 -1.38 -2.80
C HIS A 307 -4.57 -2.19 -2.94
N GLY A 308 -4.56 -3.12 -3.89
CA GLY A 308 -3.37 -3.88 -4.27
C GLY A 308 -2.44 -3.08 -5.20
N LEU A 309 -1.32 -3.69 -5.56
CA LEU A 309 -0.34 -3.11 -6.48
C LEU A 309 -0.56 -3.64 -7.90
N VAL A 310 -0.29 -2.78 -8.89
CA VAL A 310 -0.19 -3.22 -10.29
C VAL A 310 1.20 -3.80 -10.51
N ARG A 311 1.23 -5.06 -10.95
CA ARG A 311 2.45 -5.81 -11.24
C ARG A 311 2.62 -6.00 -12.74
N ASP A 312 3.84 -6.32 -13.17
CA ASP A 312 4.10 -6.66 -14.56
C ASP A 312 3.40 -7.99 -14.96
N GLU A 313 3.48 -8.36 -16.24
CA GLU A 313 2.86 -9.59 -16.76
C GLU A 313 3.33 -10.86 -16.04
N LEU A 314 4.57 -10.86 -15.54
CA LEU A 314 5.16 -11.97 -14.78
C LEU A 314 4.80 -11.93 -13.28
N GLY A 315 4.06 -10.92 -12.83
CA GLY A 315 3.66 -10.74 -11.43
C GLY A 315 4.73 -10.11 -10.55
N ARG A 316 5.80 -9.53 -11.12
CA ARG A 316 6.84 -8.84 -10.37
C ARG A 316 6.42 -7.40 -10.06
N LYS A 317 6.84 -6.87 -8.92
CA LYS A 317 6.65 -5.45 -8.58
C LYS A 317 7.36 -4.58 -9.63
N MET A 318 6.64 -3.60 -10.18
CA MET A 318 7.22 -2.63 -11.09
C MET A 318 8.19 -1.71 -10.35
N SER A 319 9.38 -1.50 -10.90
CA SER A 319 10.39 -0.61 -10.35
C SER A 319 11.25 0.02 -11.44
N LYS A 320 11.77 1.22 -11.17
CA LYS A 320 12.69 1.91 -12.09
C LYS A 320 13.97 1.11 -12.35
N SER A 321 14.46 0.39 -11.32
CA SER A 321 15.68 -0.42 -11.43
C SER A 321 15.52 -1.66 -12.32
N LEU A 322 14.30 -2.23 -12.40
CA LEU A 322 14.01 -3.37 -13.27
C LEU A 322 13.61 -2.95 -14.69
N GLY A 323 13.31 -1.66 -14.91
CA GLY A 323 12.86 -1.16 -16.22
C GLY A 323 11.54 -1.81 -16.70
N ASN A 324 10.75 -2.36 -15.79
CA ASN A 324 9.50 -3.07 -16.09
C ASN A 324 8.25 -2.21 -15.82
N GLY A 325 8.41 -0.92 -15.65
CA GLY A 325 7.31 0.03 -15.51
C GLY A 325 6.59 0.25 -16.83
N VAL A 326 5.29 0.46 -16.77
CA VAL A 326 4.45 0.84 -17.92
C VAL A 326 4.09 2.30 -17.77
N ASP A 327 4.35 3.10 -18.80
CA ASP A 327 3.93 4.51 -18.80
C ASP A 327 2.41 4.57 -19.08
N PRO A 328 1.60 5.08 -18.14
CA PRO A 328 0.17 5.20 -18.36
C PRO A 328 -0.20 6.14 -19.51
N LEU A 329 0.63 7.14 -19.84
CA LEU A 329 0.37 8.06 -20.95
C LEU A 329 0.46 7.36 -22.31
N GLU A 330 1.44 6.47 -22.49
CA GLU A 330 1.54 5.66 -23.72
C GLU A 330 0.33 4.73 -23.88
N VAL A 331 -0.16 4.18 -22.77
CA VAL A 331 -1.37 3.33 -22.77
C VAL A 331 -2.61 4.16 -23.12
N ILE A 332 -2.72 5.37 -22.58
CA ILE A 332 -3.83 6.31 -22.86
C ILE A 332 -3.82 6.71 -24.34
N ASP A 333 -2.67 7.00 -24.91
CA ASP A 333 -2.55 7.35 -26.33
C ASP A 333 -2.98 6.20 -27.26
N GLN A 334 -2.72 4.95 -26.85
CA GLN A 334 -3.04 3.77 -27.64
C GLN A 334 -4.49 3.31 -27.48
N TYR A 335 -5.04 3.35 -26.26
CA TYR A 335 -6.33 2.71 -25.94
C TYR A 335 -7.40 3.69 -25.43
N GLY A 336 -7.01 4.88 -25.01
CA GLY A 336 -7.87 5.86 -24.35
C GLY A 336 -7.86 5.76 -22.83
N ALA A 337 -8.09 6.91 -22.17
CA ALA A 337 -8.06 7.01 -20.71
C ALA A 337 -9.12 6.14 -20.02
N ASP A 338 -10.34 6.11 -20.54
CA ASP A 338 -11.44 5.30 -19.99
C ASP A 338 -11.13 3.80 -20.02
N ALA A 339 -10.48 3.33 -21.10
CA ALA A 339 -10.09 1.93 -21.22
C ALA A 339 -9.05 1.54 -20.16
N LEU A 340 -8.04 2.37 -19.96
CA LEU A 340 -7.04 2.14 -18.90
C LEU A 340 -7.71 2.14 -17.52
N ARG A 341 -8.49 3.17 -17.19
CA ARG A 341 -9.19 3.30 -15.91
C ARG A 341 -10.05 2.09 -15.59
N PHE A 342 -10.89 1.68 -16.52
CA PHE A 342 -11.81 0.55 -16.35
C PHE A 342 -11.05 -0.78 -16.19
N SER A 343 -9.98 -1.00 -16.97
CA SER A 343 -9.16 -2.20 -16.91
C SER A 343 -8.43 -2.40 -15.57
N LEU A 344 -8.16 -1.30 -14.84
CA LEU A 344 -7.50 -1.33 -13.53
C LEU A 344 -8.46 -1.70 -12.38
N VAL A 345 -9.77 -1.59 -12.61
CA VAL A 345 -10.79 -1.83 -11.58
C VAL A 345 -11.57 -3.12 -11.82
N MET A 346 -12.02 -3.35 -13.06
CA MET A 346 -12.84 -4.50 -13.43
C MET A 346 -12.14 -5.83 -13.10
N GLY A 347 -12.83 -6.74 -12.40
CA GLY A 347 -12.31 -8.05 -12.01
C GLY A 347 -11.20 -8.00 -10.96
N VAL A 348 -11.10 -6.90 -10.20
CA VAL A 348 -10.11 -6.75 -9.12
C VAL A 348 -10.83 -6.70 -7.78
N SER A 349 -10.51 -7.65 -6.90
CA SER A 349 -11.01 -7.62 -5.51
C SER A 349 -10.20 -6.65 -4.66
N ALA A 350 -10.86 -6.01 -3.70
CA ALA A 350 -10.24 -5.05 -2.80
C ALA A 350 -8.99 -5.60 -2.10
N GLY A 351 -7.90 -4.85 -2.10
CA GLY A 351 -6.63 -5.19 -1.48
C GLY A 351 -5.79 -6.27 -2.17
N ASN A 352 -6.19 -6.74 -3.34
CA ASN A 352 -5.44 -7.74 -4.10
C ASN A 352 -4.62 -7.10 -5.22
N ASP A 353 -3.41 -7.64 -5.45
CA ASP A 353 -2.58 -7.23 -6.58
C ASP A 353 -3.23 -7.63 -7.91
N THR A 354 -3.01 -6.81 -8.92
CA THR A 354 -3.41 -7.11 -10.29
C THR A 354 -2.18 -7.11 -11.21
N ARG A 355 -2.24 -7.91 -12.28
CA ARG A 355 -1.23 -7.87 -13.34
C ARG A 355 -1.67 -6.93 -14.44
N TYR A 356 -0.76 -6.10 -14.91
CA TYR A 356 -0.97 -5.36 -16.14
C TYR A 356 -0.90 -6.32 -17.32
N ILE A 357 -2.02 -6.46 -18.03
CA ILE A 357 -2.15 -7.33 -19.22
C ILE A 357 -2.76 -6.46 -20.32
N PRO A 358 -2.05 -6.17 -21.44
CA PRO A 358 -2.54 -5.30 -22.52
C PRO A 358 -3.90 -5.73 -23.08
N ALA A 359 -4.15 -7.04 -23.19
CA ALA A 359 -5.43 -7.56 -23.65
C ALA A 359 -6.63 -7.16 -22.78
N ARG A 360 -6.42 -6.91 -21.46
CA ARG A 360 -7.50 -6.39 -20.59
C ARG A 360 -7.84 -4.95 -20.94
N VAL A 361 -6.85 -4.12 -21.25
CA VAL A 361 -7.06 -2.74 -21.68
C VAL A 361 -7.77 -2.70 -23.03
N GLU A 362 -7.37 -3.58 -23.95
CA GLU A 362 -8.06 -3.73 -25.24
C GLU A 362 -9.53 -4.16 -25.08
N SER A 363 -9.81 -5.10 -24.17
CA SER A 363 -11.19 -5.52 -23.85
C SER A 363 -12.01 -4.34 -23.30
N ALA A 364 -11.42 -3.52 -22.42
CA ALA A 364 -12.07 -2.33 -21.89
C ALA A 364 -12.33 -1.28 -22.98
N ARG A 365 -11.41 -1.09 -23.95
CA ARG A 365 -11.63 -0.25 -25.12
C ARG A 365 -12.79 -0.79 -25.99
N ASN A 366 -12.85 -2.10 -26.19
CA ASN A 366 -13.93 -2.72 -26.96
C ASN A 366 -15.28 -2.54 -26.25
N PHE A 367 -15.30 -2.57 -24.92
CA PHE A 367 -16.48 -2.22 -24.11
C PHE A 367 -16.90 -0.76 -24.31
N ALA A 368 -15.97 0.20 -24.24
CA ALA A 368 -16.24 1.59 -24.53
C ALA A 368 -16.85 1.77 -25.95
N ASN A 369 -16.28 1.10 -26.95
CA ASN A 369 -16.83 1.11 -28.32
C ASN A 369 -18.23 0.51 -28.40
N LYS A 370 -18.53 -0.53 -27.60
CA LYS A 370 -19.88 -1.13 -27.53
C LYS A 370 -20.89 -0.12 -26.98
N ILE A 371 -20.54 0.56 -25.89
CA ILE A 371 -21.38 1.63 -25.29
C ILE A 371 -21.61 2.77 -26.29
N TRP A 372 -20.54 3.23 -26.95
CA TRP A 372 -20.64 4.26 -27.98
C TRP A 372 -21.63 3.89 -29.09
N ASN A 373 -21.53 2.70 -29.65
CA ASN A 373 -22.39 2.24 -30.72
C ASN A 373 -23.85 2.06 -30.26
N ALA A 374 -24.06 1.55 -29.04
CA ALA A 374 -25.38 1.44 -28.43
C ALA A 374 -26.02 2.82 -28.23
N SER A 375 -25.25 3.77 -27.70
CA SER A 375 -25.69 5.15 -27.48
C SER A 375 -26.01 5.85 -28.82
N ARG A 376 -25.17 5.65 -29.84
CA ARG A 376 -25.43 6.16 -31.20
C ARG A 376 -26.74 5.62 -31.77
N PHE A 377 -27.03 4.34 -31.56
CA PHE A 377 -28.30 3.75 -31.96
C PHE A 377 -29.49 4.43 -31.24
N VAL A 378 -29.39 4.67 -29.94
CA VAL A 378 -30.43 5.37 -29.18
C VAL A 378 -30.61 6.79 -29.70
N LEU A 379 -29.54 7.57 -29.88
CA LEU A 379 -29.55 8.93 -30.39
C LEU A 379 -30.21 9.05 -31.79
N MET A 380 -30.00 8.06 -32.64
CA MET A 380 -30.65 8.04 -33.97
C MET A 380 -32.17 7.81 -33.90
N ASN A 381 -32.67 7.27 -32.79
CA ASN A 381 -34.09 6.92 -32.61
C ASN A 381 -34.80 7.78 -31.56
N VAL A 382 -34.07 8.53 -30.72
CA VAL A 382 -34.62 9.38 -29.66
C VAL A 382 -34.04 10.78 -29.82
N THR A 383 -34.80 11.65 -30.47
CA THR A 383 -34.39 13.03 -30.79
C THR A 383 -34.90 14.06 -29.78
N GLU A 384 -35.89 13.69 -28.99
CA GLU A 384 -36.52 14.55 -27.99
C GLU A 384 -36.61 13.82 -26.65
N LYS A 385 -36.75 14.57 -25.56
CA LYS A 385 -36.96 14.00 -24.23
C LYS A 385 -38.26 13.18 -24.22
N ALA A 386 -38.15 11.87 -24.11
CA ALA A 386 -39.26 10.94 -24.00
C ALA A 386 -39.38 10.49 -22.52
N PRO A 387 -40.45 10.91 -21.80
CA PRO A 387 -40.66 10.44 -20.43
C PRO A 387 -40.97 8.94 -20.45
N LEU A 388 -40.59 8.26 -19.33
CA LEU A 388 -40.91 6.85 -19.14
C LEU A 388 -42.44 6.69 -19.03
N ASP A 389 -43.03 5.99 -20.00
CA ASP A 389 -44.46 5.67 -20.00
C ASP A 389 -44.67 4.26 -19.43
N THR A 390 -45.15 4.18 -18.17
CA THR A 390 -45.36 2.93 -17.47
C THR A 390 -46.68 2.23 -17.81
N GLU A 391 -47.61 2.90 -18.53
CA GLU A 391 -48.89 2.31 -18.89
C GLU A 391 -48.81 1.43 -20.15
N HIS A 392 -47.79 1.67 -21.01
CA HIS A 392 -47.65 0.98 -22.31
C HIS A 392 -46.40 0.09 -22.37
N LEU A 393 -45.91 -0.43 -21.21
CA LEU A 393 -44.78 -1.33 -21.14
C LEU A 393 -45.10 -2.72 -21.70
N THR A 394 -44.19 -3.26 -22.50
CA THR A 394 -44.21 -4.67 -22.91
C THR A 394 -43.43 -5.53 -21.90
N ALA A 395 -43.57 -6.85 -22.00
CA ALA A 395 -42.78 -7.78 -21.15
C ALA A 395 -41.27 -7.57 -21.30
N ALA A 396 -40.78 -7.19 -22.47
CA ALA A 396 -39.36 -6.84 -22.70
C ALA A 396 -38.96 -5.55 -21.98
N ASP A 397 -39.85 -4.55 -21.94
CA ASP A 397 -39.62 -3.28 -21.22
C ASP A 397 -39.61 -3.52 -19.71
N GLN A 398 -40.58 -4.27 -19.19
CA GLN A 398 -40.66 -4.65 -17.79
C GLN A 398 -39.43 -5.45 -17.34
N TRP A 399 -38.96 -6.38 -18.18
CA TRP A 399 -37.75 -7.14 -17.95
C TRP A 399 -36.52 -6.24 -17.83
N ILE A 400 -36.25 -5.36 -18.81
CA ILE A 400 -35.03 -4.54 -18.76
C ILE A 400 -35.07 -3.49 -17.65
N LEU A 401 -36.26 -2.94 -17.32
CA LEU A 401 -36.43 -2.04 -16.19
C LEU A 401 -36.11 -2.75 -14.86
N SER A 402 -36.66 -3.95 -14.64
CA SER A 402 -36.35 -4.76 -13.46
C SER A 402 -34.87 -5.08 -13.35
N ARG A 403 -34.25 -5.50 -14.47
CA ARG A 403 -32.81 -5.79 -14.50
C ARG A 403 -31.96 -4.54 -14.20
N PHE A 404 -32.40 -3.37 -14.68
CA PHE A 404 -31.75 -2.11 -14.38
C PHE A 404 -31.88 -1.73 -12.91
N GLN A 405 -33.06 -1.94 -12.30
CA GLN A 405 -33.26 -1.71 -10.87
C GLN A 405 -32.39 -2.64 -10.01
N ASP A 406 -32.33 -3.92 -10.34
CA ASP A 406 -31.47 -4.88 -9.66
C ASP A 406 -29.97 -4.53 -9.80
N ALA A 407 -29.56 -4.10 -11.01
CA ALA A 407 -28.20 -3.63 -11.26
C ALA A 407 -27.88 -2.38 -10.43
N THR A 408 -28.77 -1.38 -10.42
CA THR A 408 -28.62 -0.14 -9.65
C THR A 408 -28.42 -0.41 -8.17
N ARG A 409 -29.25 -1.27 -7.58
CA ARG A 409 -29.16 -1.66 -6.17
C ARG A 409 -27.82 -2.36 -5.87
N ALA A 410 -27.45 -3.35 -6.68
CA ALA A 410 -26.22 -4.10 -6.47
C ALA A 410 -24.95 -3.23 -6.66
N ILE A 411 -24.94 -2.37 -7.68
CA ILE A 411 -23.82 -1.46 -7.96
C ILE A 411 -23.67 -0.47 -6.80
N SER A 412 -24.77 0.16 -6.36
CA SER A 412 -24.74 1.13 -5.25
C SER A 412 -24.23 0.49 -3.96
N SER A 413 -24.71 -0.72 -3.60
CA SER A 413 -24.20 -1.46 -2.42
C SER A 413 -22.71 -1.74 -2.53
N ASN A 414 -22.24 -2.25 -3.68
CA ASN A 414 -20.82 -2.52 -3.89
C ASN A 414 -19.96 -1.25 -3.81
N MET A 415 -20.46 -0.13 -4.33
CA MET A 415 -19.75 1.17 -4.24
C MET A 415 -19.63 1.63 -2.78
N GLU A 416 -20.69 1.52 -1.99
CA GLU A 416 -20.68 1.88 -0.56
C GLU A 416 -19.76 0.99 0.27
N GLU A 417 -19.67 -0.30 -0.08
CA GLU A 417 -18.80 -1.27 0.57
C GLU A 417 -17.32 -1.20 0.12
N GLY A 418 -17.02 -0.38 -0.89
CA GLY A 418 -15.66 -0.27 -1.46
C GLY A 418 -15.28 -1.42 -2.39
N GLU A 419 -16.25 -2.25 -2.80
CA GLU A 419 -16.06 -3.37 -3.75
C GLU A 419 -16.21 -2.91 -5.21
N PHE A 420 -15.38 -1.96 -5.59
CA PHE A 420 -15.46 -1.29 -6.91
C PHE A 420 -15.31 -2.24 -8.09
N GLY A 421 -14.53 -3.32 -7.93
CA GLY A 421 -14.39 -4.35 -8.96
C GLY A 421 -15.72 -5.06 -9.25
N LEU A 422 -16.47 -5.43 -8.21
CA LEU A 422 -17.79 -6.05 -8.35
C LEU A 422 -18.81 -5.07 -8.94
N ALA A 423 -18.73 -3.78 -8.59
CA ALA A 423 -19.57 -2.76 -9.21
C ALA A 423 -19.29 -2.65 -10.71
N ALA A 424 -18.02 -2.58 -11.12
CA ALA A 424 -17.61 -2.52 -12.53
C ALA A 424 -18.03 -3.77 -13.31
N ASP A 425 -17.88 -4.97 -12.73
CA ASP A 425 -18.31 -6.23 -13.34
C ASP A 425 -19.84 -6.24 -13.57
N ARG A 426 -20.63 -5.79 -12.59
CA ARG A 426 -22.08 -5.72 -12.71
C ARG A 426 -22.53 -4.70 -13.77
N ILE A 427 -21.85 -3.53 -13.87
CA ILE A 427 -22.08 -2.55 -14.93
C ILE A 427 -21.81 -3.17 -16.31
N TYR A 428 -20.67 -3.86 -16.45
CA TYR A 428 -20.29 -4.52 -17.69
C TYR A 428 -21.33 -5.56 -18.12
N ASP A 429 -21.72 -6.45 -17.22
CA ASP A 429 -22.68 -7.52 -17.50
C ASP A 429 -24.05 -6.98 -17.92
N PHE A 430 -24.56 -5.98 -17.18
CA PHE A 430 -25.82 -5.34 -17.52
C PHE A 430 -25.75 -4.64 -18.89
N ALA A 431 -24.72 -3.83 -19.10
CA ALA A 431 -24.57 -3.07 -20.32
C ALA A 431 -24.39 -3.95 -21.55
N TRP A 432 -23.49 -4.93 -21.46
CA TRP A 432 -23.16 -5.80 -22.60
C TRP A 432 -24.24 -6.83 -22.86
N SER A 433 -24.53 -7.65 -21.85
CA SER A 433 -25.33 -8.87 -22.04
C SER A 433 -26.83 -8.62 -21.98
N GLU A 434 -27.30 -7.59 -21.24
CA GLU A 434 -28.72 -7.34 -21.04
C GLU A 434 -29.20 -6.19 -21.93
N PHE A 435 -28.61 -5.00 -21.83
CA PHE A 435 -29.03 -3.83 -22.59
C PHE A 435 -28.65 -3.94 -24.07
N CYS A 436 -27.38 -4.17 -24.41
CA CYS A 436 -26.93 -4.16 -25.80
C CYS A 436 -27.34 -5.42 -26.58
N ASP A 437 -27.12 -6.62 -26.00
CA ASP A 437 -27.33 -7.86 -26.79
C ASP A 437 -28.78 -8.29 -26.86
N TRP A 438 -29.64 -7.85 -25.92
CA TRP A 438 -31.04 -8.20 -25.92
C TRP A 438 -31.96 -7.02 -26.09
N TYR A 439 -31.95 -6.03 -25.17
CA TYR A 439 -33.01 -5.02 -25.19
C TYR A 439 -32.97 -4.15 -26.44
N ILE A 440 -31.81 -3.69 -26.88
CA ILE A 440 -31.68 -2.91 -28.11
C ILE A 440 -32.21 -3.70 -29.31
N GLU A 441 -31.94 -4.99 -29.41
CA GLU A 441 -32.47 -5.83 -30.52
C GLU A 441 -33.99 -5.99 -30.44
N LEU A 442 -34.53 -6.19 -29.25
CA LEU A 442 -35.98 -6.28 -29.03
C LEU A 442 -36.71 -4.96 -29.33
N ALA A 443 -36.11 -3.83 -29.02
CA ALA A 443 -36.65 -2.49 -29.26
C ALA A 443 -36.82 -2.17 -30.77
N LYS A 444 -35.97 -2.75 -31.65
CA LYS A 444 -35.98 -2.45 -33.09
C LYS A 444 -37.33 -2.66 -33.77
N SER A 445 -38.09 -3.68 -33.40
CA SER A 445 -39.38 -3.98 -34.00
C SER A 445 -40.42 -2.89 -33.75
N ARG A 446 -40.42 -2.29 -32.57
CA ARG A 446 -41.32 -1.19 -32.18
C ARG A 446 -40.85 0.15 -32.72
N LEU A 447 -39.55 0.40 -32.75
CA LEU A 447 -38.96 1.62 -33.32
C LEU A 447 -39.25 1.74 -34.83
N ASN A 448 -39.27 0.60 -35.53
CA ASN A 448 -39.56 0.53 -36.98
C ASN A 448 -41.04 0.25 -37.32
N GLY A 449 -41.89 0.09 -36.31
CA GLY A 449 -43.33 -0.15 -36.50
C GLY A 449 -44.11 1.13 -36.76
N ASP A 450 -45.38 0.98 -37.16
CA ASP A 450 -46.29 2.07 -37.55
C ASP A 450 -47.09 2.64 -36.35
N ASP A 451 -46.96 2.06 -35.15
CA ASP A 451 -47.67 2.53 -33.95
C ASP A 451 -46.87 3.62 -33.22
N PRO A 452 -47.33 4.89 -33.25
CA PRO A 452 -46.63 6.00 -32.61
C PRO A 452 -46.58 5.90 -31.09
N ALA A 453 -47.59 5.30 -30.44
CA ALA A 453 -47.61 5.15 -28.98
C ALA A 453 -46.60 4.10 -28.53
N ALA A 454 -46.57 2.95 -29.20
CA ALA A 454 -45.58 1.92 -28.96
C ALA A 454 -44.15 2.41 -29.20
N LYS A 455 -43.93 3.23 -30.23
CA LYS A 455 -42.65 3.86 -30.55
C LYS A 455 -42.21 4.81 -29.42
N LYS A 456 -43.11 5.67 -28.95
CA LYS A 456 -42.82 6.64 -27.89
C LYS A 456 -42.51 5.94 -26.56
N ALA A 457 -43.24 4.89 -26.22
CA ALA A 457 -43.02 4.12 -25.00
C ALA A 457 -41.60 3.48 -25.00
N VAL A 458 -41.20 2.80 -26.08
CA VAL A 458 -39.87 2.19 -26.17
C VAL A 458 -38.73 3.22 -26.19
N GLN A 459 -38.96 4.40 -26.76
CA GLN A 459 -38.00 5.51 -26.71
C GLN A 459 -37.79 6.01 -25.29
N GLY A 460 -38.85 6.11 -24.48
CA GLY A 460 -38.77 6.46 -23.07
C GLY A 460 -37.94 5.45 -22.24
N VAL A 461 -38.16 4.14 -22.44
CA VAL A 461 -37.39 3.10 -21.75
C VAL A 461 -35.92 3.10 -22.18
N LEU A 462 -35.63 3.24 -23.50
CA LEU A 462 -34.25 3.33 -24.00
C LEU A 462 -33.49 4.51 -23.39
N LEU A 463 -34.13 5.68 -23.33
CA LEU A 463 -33.51 6.88 -22.75
C LEU A 463 -33.28 6.72 -21.25
N TYR A 464 -34.30 6.26 -20.50
CA TYR A 464 -34.20 6.05 -19.03
C TYR A 464 -33.07 5.10 -18.68
N VAL A 465 -33.00 3.95 -19.33
CA VAL A 465 -31.99 2.93 -19.05
C VAL A 465 -30.60 3.41 -19.47
N LEU A 466 -30.45 4.03 -20.64
CA LEU A 466 -29.15 4.53 -21.10
C LEU A 466 -28.63 5.65 -20.20
N GLU A 467 -29.47 6.64 -19.87
CA GLU A 467 -29.09 7.74 -18.99
C GLU A 467 -28.63 7.22 -17.62
N GLY A 468 -29.41 6.31 -17.04
CA GLY A 468 -29.03 5.69 -15.76
C GLY A 468 -27.75 4.86 -15.85
N LEU A 469 -27.57 4.07 -16.92
CA LEU A 469 -26.34 3.30 -17.15
C LEU A 469 -25.10 4.20 -17.26
N LEU A 470 -25.21 5.33 -18.00
CA LEU A 470 -24.11 6.29 -18.12
C LEU A 470 -23.73 6.88 -16.75
N LYS A 471 -24.72 7.22 -15.92
CA LYS A 471 -24.48 7.71 -14.56
C LYS A 471 -23.77 6.68 -13.68
N LEU A 472 -24.19 5.40 -13.74
CA LEU A 472 -23.53 4.31 -13.00
C LEU A 472 -22.09 4.05 -13.49
N LEU A 473 -21.83 4.21 -14.80
CA LEU A 473 -20.53 3.99 -15.41
C LEU A 473 -19.57 5.19 -15.24
N HIS A 474 -20.10 6.40 -15.05
CA HIS A 474 -19.31 7.64 -15.04
C HIS A 474 -18.12 7.64 -14.07
N PRO A 475 -18.19 7.13 -12.84
CA PRO A 475 -17.03 7.07 -11.94
C PRO A 475 -15.84 6.28 -12.50
N PHE A 476 -16.09 5.33 -13.38
CA PHE A 476 -15.09 4.46 -14.00
C PHE A 476 -14.61 4.97 -15.36
N MET A 477 -15.53 5.44 -16.20
CA MET A 477 -15.30 5.90 -17.58
C MET A 477 -15.86 7.33 -17.79
N PRO A 478 -15.27 8.36 -17.16
CA PRO A 478 -15.85 9.69 -17.13
C PRO A 478 -15.91 10.38 -18.50
N PHE A 479 -14.96 10.13 -19.40
CA PHE A 479 -14.87 10.88 -20.65
C PHE A 479 -15.93 10.47 -21.65
N ILE A 480 -16.05 9.17 -21.93
CA ILE A 480 -17.06 8.67 -22.88
C ILE A 480 -18.48 8.87 -22.37
N THR A 481 -18.71 8.74 -21.07
CA THR A 481 -20.05 8.91 -20.49
C THR A 481 -20.51 10.35 -20.53
N GLU A 482 -19.63 11.32 -20.25
CA GLU A 482 -19.93 12.74 -20.39
C GLU A 482 -20.23 13.10 -21.85
N GLU A 483 -19.39 12.68 -22.79
CA GLU A 483 -19.56 12.96 -24.23
C GLU A 483 -20.90 12.45 -24.75
N ILE A 484 -21.29 11.23 -24.38
CA ILE A 484 -22.57 10.65 -24.77
C ILE A 484 -23.73 11.41 -24.11
N TRP A 485 -23.60 11.71 -22.80
CA TRP A 485 -24.66 12.36 -22.03
C TRP A 485 -24.96 13.76 -22.55
N GLN A 486 -23.93 14.53 -22.95
CA GLN A 486 -24.09 15.85 -23.56
C GLN A 486 -24.84 15.80 -24.90
N ALA A 487 -24.78 14.68 -25.62
CA ALA A 487 -25.49 14.47 -26.86
C ALA A 487 -26.94 13.98 -26.66
N LEU A 488 -27.29 13.43 -25.51
CA LEU A 488 -28.63 12.97 -25.16
C LEU A 488 -29.53 14.16 -24.75
N PRO A 489 -30.87 14.03 -24.86
CA PRO A 489 -31.79 14.96 -24.21
C PRO A 489 -31.67 14.84 -22.69
N HIS A 490 -31.01 15.78 -22.01
CA HIS A 490 -30.71 15.74 -20.57
C HIS A 490 -31.08 17.06 -19.86
N GLU A 491 -30.97 17.09 -18.53
CA GLU A 491 -31.07 18.27 -17.67
C GLU A 491 -29.78 18.47 -16.90
N GLY A 492 -29.34 19.72 -16.69
CA GLY A 492 -28.11 20.07 -16.00
C GLY A 492 -26.93 20.32 -16.95
N GLU A 493 -25.81 20.76 -16.41
CA GLU A 493 -24.62 21.15 -17.20
C GLU A 493 -23.64 19.99 -17.45
N SER A 494 -23.62 18.99 -16.56
CA SER A 494 -22.71 17.85 -16.65
C SER A 494 -23.31 16.64 -15.94
N ILE A 495 -23.02 15.43 -16.46
CA ILE A 495 -23.37 14.17 -15.80
C ILE A 495 -22.72 14.07 -14.41
N MET A 496 -21.57 14.70 -14.23
CA MET A 496 -20.79 14.70 -12.98
C MET A 496 -21.57 15.25 -11.79
N VAL A 497 -22.45 16.22 -12.01
CA VAL A 497 -23.29 16.84 -10.95
C VAL A 497 -24.75 16.35 -11.00
N SER A 498 -25.03 15.35 -11.82
CA SER A 498 -26.35 14.73 -11.89
C SER A 498 -26.62 13.83 -10.69
N GLN A 499 -27.90 13.54 -10.42
CA GLN A 499 -28.28 12.62 -9.33
C GLN A 499 -27.86 11.19 -9.66
N TRP A 500 -27.28 10.51 -8.66
CA TRP A 500 -26.98 9.08 -8.75
C TRP A 500 -28.29 8.29 -8.88
N PRO A 501 -28.36 7.24 -9.74
CA PRO A 501 -29.53 6.41 -9.86
C PRO A 501 -29.90 5.71 -8.54
N VAL A 502 -31.16 5.75 -8.20
CA VAL A 502 -31.70 5.12 -6.99
C VAL A 502 -32.65 3.99 -7.39
N TYR A 503 -32.62 2.90 -6.62
CA TYR A 503 -33.54 1.78 -6.82
C TYR A 503 -35.00 2.23 -6.62
N GLU A 504 -35.86 1.94 -7.60
CA GLU A 504 -37.28 2.24 -7.58
C GLU A 504 -38.10 0.95 -7.61
N GLU A 505 -38.76 0.61 -6.49
CA GLU A 505 -39.59 -0.59 -6.35
C GLU A 505 -40.72 -0.65 -7.40
N SER A 506 -41.29 0.49 -7.76
CA SER A 506 -42.38 0.59 -8.76
C SER A 506 -41.96 0.19 -10.16
N LEU A 507 -40.65 0.15 -10.47
CA LEU A 507 -40.09 -0.28 -11.75
C LEU A 507 -39.47 -1.69 -11.69
N ASN A 508 -39.68 -2.42 -10.61
CA ASN A 508 -39.25 -3.81 -10.46
C ASN A 508 -40.43 -4.77 -10.68
N PHE A 509 -40.51 -5.36 -11.86
CA PHE A 509 -41.56 -6.29 -12.32
C PHE A 509 -41.06 -7.74 -12.21
N ALA A 510 -40.78 -8.21 -11.00
CA ALA A 510 -40.09 -9.49 -10.73
C ALA A 510 -40.82 -10.72 -11.35
N ALA A 511 -42.15 -10.73 -11.37
CA ALA A 511 -42.92 -11.84 -11.96
C ALA A 511 -42.79 -11.88 -13.47
N GLU A 512 -42.95 -10.73 -14.13
CA GLU A 512 -42.85 -10.55 -15.59
C GLU A 512 -41.42 -10.80 -16.06
N GLN A 513 -40.44 -10.36 -15.28
CA GLN A 513 -39.02 -10.66 -15.50
C GLN A 513 -38.77 -12.18 -15.54
N ALA A 514 -39.22 -12.91 -14.54
CA ALA A 514 -39.00 -14.35 -14.45
C ALA A 514 -39.68 -15.14 -15.59
N GLU A 515 -40.84 -14.66 -16.09
CA GLU A 515 -41.51 -15.26 -17.25
C GLU A 515 -40.76 -14.96 -18.54
N PHE A 516 -40.29 -13.72 -18.71
CA PHE A 516 -39.57 -13.31 -19.93
C PHE A 516 -38.21 -14.01 -20.03
N GLU A 517 -37.52 -14.23 -18.90
CA GLU A 517 -36.26 -14.97 -18.85
C GLU A 517 -36.39 -16.41 -19.33
N LYS A 518 -37.53 -17.10 -19.08
CA LYS A 518 -37.80 -18.44 -19.63
C LYS A 518 -37.85 -18.42 -21.15
N VAL A 519 -38.45 -17.37 -21.75
CA VAL A 519 -38.48 -17.19 -23.20
C VAL A 519 -37.08 -16.96 -23.76
N MET A 520 -36.27 -16.12 -23.07
CA MET A 520 -34.87 -15.87 -23.45
C MET A 520 -34.05 -17.16 -23.39
N ASP A 521 -34.23 -17.98 -22.35
CA ASP A 521 -33.52 -19.24 -22.21
C ASP A 521 -33.90 -20.24 -23.31
N ALA A 522 -35.16 -20.31 -23.67
CA ALA A 522 -35.60 -21.12 -24.80
C ALA A 522 -34.94 -20.65 -26.12
N ILE A 523 -34.85 -19.31 -26.35
CA ILE A 523 -34.17 -18.74 -27.53
C ILE A 523 -32.68 -19.08 -27.51
N LYS A 524 -32.00 -18.95 -26.34
CA LYS A 524 -30.61 -19.31 -26.19
C LYS A 524 -30.37 -20.79 -26.51
N ALA A 525 -31.21 -21.68 -25.97
CA ALA A 525 -31.10 -23.14 -26.19
C ALA A 525 -31.28 -23.49 -27.71
N VAL A 526 -32.25 -22.87 -28.36
CA VAL A 526 -32.46 -23.05 -29.83
C VAL A 526 -31.25 -22.53 -30.62
N ARG A 527 -30.71 -21.35 -30.28
CA ARG A 527 -29.52 -20.78 -30.93
C ARG A 527 -28.29 -21.68 -30.73
N ALA A 528 -28.04 -22.17 -29.51
CA ALA A 528 -26.95 -23.09 -29.21
C ALA A 528 -27.07 -24.38 -30.03
N ARG A 529 -28.27 -24.98 -30.07
CA ARG A 529 -28.49 -26.20 -30.83
C ARG A 529 -28.30 -26.02 -32.35
N ARG A 530 -28.76 -24.88 -32.90
CA ARG A 530 -28.52 -24.53 -34.29
C ARG A 530 -27.05 -24.35 -34.61
N SER A 531 -26.29 -23.76 -33.72
CA SER A 531 -24.84 -23.61 -33.87
C SER A 531 -24.11 -24.96 -33.85
N GLU A 532 -24.44 -25.84 -32.90
CA GLU A 532 -23.91 -27.18 -32.82
C GLU A 532 -24.17 -27.99 -34.10
N MET A 533 -25.36 -27.78 -34.70
CA MET A 533 -25.77 -28.45 -35.94
C MET A 533 -25.31 -27.75 -37.22
N ASN A 534 -24.51 -26.66 -37.10
CA ASN A 534 -24.08 -25.82 -38.23
C ASN A 534 -25.23 -25.31 -39.11
N VAL A 535 -26.38 -25.01 -38.51
CA VAL A 535 -27.55 -24.43 -39.22
C VAL A 535 -27.41 -22.93 -39.23
N PRO A 536 -27.24 -22.27 -40.41
CA PRO A 536 -27.09 -20.83 -40.49
C PRO A 536 -28.37 -20.12 -40.00
N PRO A 537 -28.22 -18.91 -39.37
CA PRO A 537 -29.38 -18.15 -38.85
C PRO A 537 -30.48 -17.87 -39.88
N SER A 538 -30.11 -17.69 -41.14
CA SER A 538 -31.03 -17.40 -42.25
C SER A 538 -31.91 -18.59 -42.68
N LYS A 539 -31.52 -19.82 -42.31
CA LYS A 539 -32.29 -21.02 -42.72
C LYS A 539 -33.51 -21.19 -41.79
N LYS A 540 -34.71 -21.09 -42.38
CA LYS A 540 -35.94 -21.38 -41.63
C LYS A 540 -35.99 -22.88 -41.28
N ALA A 541 -36.32 -23.18 -40.02
CA ALA A 541 -36.55 -24.53 -39.53
C ALA A 541 -37.85 -24.55 -38.74
N THR A 542 -38.66 -25.57 -38.93
CA THR A 542 -39.87 -25.77 -38.14
C THR A 542 -39.51 -26.61 -36.93
N PRO A 543 -39.81 -26.17 -35.70
CA PRO A 543 -39.63 -27.02 -34.52
C PRO A 543 -40.54 -28.24 -34.68
N VAL A 544 -40.01 -29.44 -34.47
CA VAL A 544 -40.80 -30.64 -34.34
C VAL A 544 -40.90 -30.91 -32.84
N SER A 545 -42.16 -30.95 -32.35
CA SER A 545 -42.49 -31.24 -30.96
C SER A 545 -42.18 -32.71 -30.59
#